data_d859b5ed9857661f1293770f2336ed2c
#
_entry.id   d859b5ed9857661f1293770f2336ed2c
#
_cell.length_a   1.000
_cell.length_b   1.000
_cell.length_c   1.000
_cell.angle_alpha   90.00
_cell.angle_beta   90.00
_cell.angle_gamma   90.00
#
_symmetry.space_group_name_H-M   'P 1'
#
loop_
_entity.id
_entity.type
_entity.pdbx_description
1 polymer ?
#
loop_
_entity_poly.entity_id
_entity_poly.type
_entity_poly.pdbx_seq_one_letter_code
_entity_poly.pdbx_strand_id
1 'polypeptide(L)'
;AGFTTGVPWMPVNPNYKRINAAAQIGDEDSVYNYYRKLISLRKEYPIIVNGDFELVGENNADVFAYLRHWKDQILWVACNFTDRMQKIVSPSSNHAEYRKWDVICDNYSPSGYPFEKGQIELRPYEAVAVLGNS
;
A
#
# COMPACT_ATOMS: atom_id res chain seq x y z
N ALA A 1 -13.28 26.26 -9.95
CA ALA A 1 -13.27 25.32 -8.84
C ALA A 1 -14.27 25.73 -7.72
N GLY A 2 -14.81 26.94 -7.74
CA GLY A 2 -15.99 27.35 -6.97
C GLY A 2 -15.80 27.64 -5.47
N PHE A 3 -14.59 27.61 -4.94
CA PHE A 3 -14.35 27.93 -3.52
C PHE A 3 -14.03 29.42 -3.25
N THR A 4 -13.96 30.25 -4.28
CA THR A 4 -13.83 31.71 -4.18
C THR A 4 -14.59 32.41 -5.29
N THR A 5 -15.10 33.59 -5.00
CA THR A 5 -15.72 34.52 -5.97
C THR A 5 -14.73 35.60 -6.42
N GLY A 6 -13.58 35.73 -5.75
CA GLY A 6 -12.52 36.67 -6.10
C GLY A 6 -11.42 36.06 -6.95
N VAL A 7 -10.39 36.82 -7.23
CA VAL A 7 -9.15 36.30 -7.88
C VAL A 7 -8.35 35.51 -6.85
N PRO A 8 -8.17 34.18 -7.06
CA PRO A 8 -7.40 33.38 -6.11
C PRO A 8 -5.91 33.80 -6.15
N TRP A 9 -5.25 33.84 -4.99
CA TRP A 9 -3.84 34.13 -4.88
C TRP A 9 -2.95 33.03 -5.48
N MET A 10 -3.42 31.79 -5.50
CA MET A 10 -2.85 30.69 -6.29
C MET A 10 -3.76 30.36 -7.46
N PRO A 11 -3.22 30.24 -8.68
CA PRO A 11 -4.03 29.87 -9.84
C PRO A 11 -4.61 28.47 -9.66
N VAL A 12 -5.86 28.28 -10.06
CA VAL A 12 -6.49 26.96 -10.11
C VAL A 12 -5.85 26.17 -11.24
N ASN A 13 -5.44 24.92 -10.98
CA ASN A 13 -4.92 24.05 -12.02
C ASN A 13 -5.97 23.88 -13.13
N PRO A 14 -5.66 24.16 -14.40
CA PRO A 14 -6.63 24.15 -15.50
C PRO A 14 -7.24 22.77 -15.76
N ASN A 15 -6.64 21.69 -15.24
CA ASN A 15 -7.15 20.33 -15.37
C ASN A 15 -8.34 20.00 -14.42
N TYR A 16 -8.76 20.92 -13.53
CA TYR A 16 -9.82 20.70 -12.55
C TYR A 16 -11.15 20.24 -13.12
N LYS A 17 -11.41 20.56 -14.38
CA LYS A 17 -12.62 20.11 -15.10
C LYS A 17 -12.62 18.60 -15.37
N ARG A 18 -11.42 17.99 -15.46
CA ARG A 18 -11.22 16.56 -15.73
C ARG A 18 -10.79 15.79 -14.49
N ILE A 19 -9.88 16.39 -13.69
CA ILE A 19 -9.35 15.77 -12.47
C ILE A 19 -9.93 16.50 -11.27
N ASN A 20 -10.91 15.91 -10.63
CA ASN A 20 -11.58 16.45 -9.46
C ASN A 20 -12.22 15.34 -8.62
N ALA A 21 -12.55 15.65 -7.38
CA ALA A 21 -13.12 14.67 -6.46
C ALA A 21 -14.47 14.11 -6.95
N ALA A 22 -15.31 14.95 -7.57
CA ALA A 22 -16.63 14.51 -8.04
C ALA A 22 -16.52 13.42 -9.13
N ALA A 23 -15.53 13.53 -10.03
CA ALA A 23 -15.25 12.50 -11.04
C ALA A 23 -14.68 11.22 -10.41
N GLN A 24 -13.88 11.35 -9.33
CA GLN A 24 -13.21 10.20 -8.70
C GLN A 24 -14.11 9.41 -7.74
N ILE A 25 -15.15 10.00 -7.17
CA ILE A 25 -16.06 9.31 -6.24
C ILE A 25 -16.71 8.08 -6.88
N GLY A 26 -17.11 8.19 -8.16
CA GLY A 26 -17.75 7.10 -8.90
C GLY A 26 -16.79 6.13 -9.61
N ASP A 27 -15.49 6.37 -9.55
CA ASP A 27 -14.46 5.57 -10.19
C ASP A 27 -13.72 4.74 -9.11
N GLU A 28 -13.96 3.42 -9.08
CA GLU A 28 -13.40 2.52 -8.08
C GLU A 28 -11.86 2.47 -8.12
N ASP A 29 -11.25 2.67 -9.28
CA ASP A 29 -9.81 2.66 -9.49
C ASP A 29 -9.16 4.04 -9.28
N SER A 30 -9.93 5.03 -8.81
CA SER A 30 -9.44 6.37 -8.56
C SER A 30 -8.53 6.46 -7.34
N VAL A 31 -7.63 7.46 -7.36
CA VAL A 31 -6.80 7.81 -6.19
C VAL A 31 -7.66 8.12 -4.96
N TYR A 32 -8.81 8.78 -5.13
CA TYR A 32 -9.75 9.06 -4.05
C TYR A 32 -10.24 7.79 -3.37
N ASN A 33 -10.71 6.80 -4.12
CA ASN A 33 -11.21 5.54 -3.57
C ASN A 33 -10.09 4.67 -3.01
N TYR A 34 -8.89 4.72 -3.59
CA TYR A 34 -7.72 4.05 -3.02
C TYR A 34 -7.36 4.61 -1.64
N TYR A 35 -7.31 5.93 -1.47
CA TYR A 35 -7.10 6.56 -0.16
C TYR A 35 -8.21 6.22 0.83
N ARG A 36 -9.45 6.21 0.39
CA ARG A 36 -10.60 5.81 1.22
C ARG A 36 -10.43 4.38 1.74
N LYS A 37 -9.99 3.45 0.87
CA LYS A 37 -9.64 2.08 1.24
C LYS A 37 -8.53 2.04 2.31
N LEU A 38 -7.43 2.76 2.10
CA LEU A 38 -6.32 2.82 3.06
C LEU A 38 -6.75 3.35 4.43
N ILE A 39 -7.61 4.37 4.47
CA ILE A 39 -8.17 4.91 5.72
C ILE A 39 -9.06 3.87 6.43
N SER A 40 -9.85 3.09 5.69
CA SER A 40 -10.65 2.00 6.24
C SER A 40 -9.77 0.90 6.83
N LEU A 41 -8.76 0.46 6.11
CA LEU A 41 -7.80 -0.55 6.59
C LEU A 41 -7.08 -0.09 7.88
N ARG A 42 -6.71 1.20 7.96
CA ARG A 42 -6.10 1.76 9.17
C ARG A 42 -7.02 1.68 10.39
N LYS A 43 -8.35 1.73 10.21
CA LYS A 43 -9.34 1.58 11.29
C LYS A 43 -9.61 0.11 11.62
N GLU A 44 -9.58 -0.75 10.62
CA GLU A 44 -9.88 -2.17 10.72
C GLU A 44 -8.74 -2.98 11.33
N TYR A 45 -7.49 -2.65 10.96
CA TYR A 45 -6.29 -3.38 11.36
C TYR A 45 -5.44 -2.57 12.38
N PRO A 46 -5.57 -2.84 13.69
CA PRO A 46 -4.81 -2.11 14.72
C PRO A 46 -3.29 -2.18 14.56
N ILE A 47 -2.77 -3.22 13.94
CA ILE A 47 -1.34 -3.38 13.65
C ILE A 47 -0.79 -2.22 12.80
N ILE A 48 -1.60 -1.62 11.93
CA ILE A 48 -1.20 -0.47 11.10
C ILE A 48 -0.88 0.77 11.96
N VAL A 49 -1.50 0.88 13.14
CA VAL A 49 -1.33 2.03 14.04
C VAL A 49 -0.38 1.71 15.18
N ASN A 50 -0.54 0.54 15.80
CA ASN A 50 0.09 0.19 17.06
C ASN A 50 1.31 -0.73 16.91
N GLY A 51 1.52 -1.32 15.72
CA GLY A 51 2.64 -2.24 15.48
C GLY A 51 3.98 -1.51 15.53
N ASP A 52 5.02 -2.21 15.95
CA ASP A 52 6.41 -1.77 15.85
C ASP A 52 6.82 -1.66 14.37
N PHE A 53 7.80 -0.82 14.11
CA PHE A 53 8.30 -0.59 12.74
C PHE A 53 9.71 -1.17 12.59
N GLU A 54 9.90 -1.99 11.56
CA GLU A 54 11.19 -2.54 11.17
C GLU A 54 11.41 -2.34 9.67
N LEU A 55 12.43 -1.56 9.30
CA LEU A 55 12.79 -1.36 7.90
C LEU A 55 13.44 -2.63 7.33
N VAL A 56 13.03 -3.01 6.12
CA VAL A 56 13.51 -4.21 5.44
C VAL A 56 14.22 -3.82 4.16
N GLY A 57 15.39 -4.41 3.92
CA GLY A 57 16.13 -4.19 2.67
C GLY A 57 16.69 -2.78 2.54
N GLU A 58 17.30 -2.24 3.58
CA GLU A 58 17.86 -0.87 3.63
C GLU A 58 18.78 -0.52 2.45
N ASN A 59 19.42 -1.54 1.85
CA ASN A 59 20.31 -1.36 0.70
C ASN A 59 19.61 -1.52 -0.65
N ASN A 60 18.28 -1.72 -0.67
CA ASN A 60 17.51 -1.83 -1.90
C ASN A 60 17.00 -0.45 -2.32
N ALA A 61 17.59 0.12 -3.37
CA ALA A 61 17.20 1.43 -3.88
C ALA A 61 15.89 1.41 -4.68
N ASP A 62 15.43 0.24 -5.12
CA ASP A 62 14.29 0.05 -6.00
C ASP A 62 12.98 -0.26 -5.25
N VAL A 63 13.10 -0.86 -4.06
CA VAL A 63 11.95 -1.31 -3.26
C VAL A 63 12.03 -0.73 -1.86
N PHE A 64 10.98 -0.04 -1.45
CA PHE A 64 10.77 0.34 -0.06
C PHE A 64 9.92 -0.71 0.63
N ALA A 65 10.44 -1.34 1.68
CA ALA A 65 9.71 -2.36 2.41
C ALA A 65 9.92 -2.26 3.92
N TYR A 66 8.91 -2.64 4.67
CA TYR A 66 8.97 -2.67 6.13
C TYR A 66 8.04 -3.74 6.71
N LEU A 67 8.33 -4.15 7.93
CA LEU A 67 7.49 -4.97 8.78
C LEU A 67 6.89 -4.15 9.91
N ARG A 68 5.73 -4.59 10.38
CA ARG A 68 5.14 -4.18 11.65
C ARG A 68 4.74 -5.43 12.43
N HIS A 69 4.99 -5.42 13.73
CA HIS A 69 4.63 -6.50 14.62
C HIS A 69 3.62 -5.99 15.67
N TRP A 70 2.54 -6.73 15.85
CA TRP A 70 1.51 -6.43 16.86
C TRP A 70 0.87 -7.70 17.36
N LYS A 71 1.09 -8.04 18.64
CA LYS A 71 0.62 -9.30 19.25
C LYS A 71 1.13 -10.52 18.45
N ASP A 72 0.20 -11.33 17.95
CA ASP A 72 0.41 -12.54 17.14
C ASP A 72 0.37 -12.28 15.62
N GLN A 73 0.40 -11.00 15.23
CA GLN A 73 0.32 -10.58 13.83
C GLN A 73 1.62 -9.95 13.34
N ILE A 74 1.88 -10.12 12.06
CA ILE A 74 2.90 -9.41 11.30
C ILE A 74 2.27 -8.78 10.06
N LEU A 75 2.58 -7.52 9.81
CA LEU A 75 2.21 -6.85 8.57
C LEU A 75 3.48 -6.58 7.77
N TRP A 76 3.53 -7.10 6.57
CA TRP A 76 4.60 -6.81 5.62
C TRP A 76 4.09 -5.91 4.51
N VAL A 77 4.72 -4.75 4.36
CA VAL A 77 4.44 -3.79 3.28
C VAL A 77 5.65 -3.72 2.38
N ALA A 78 5.44 -3.78 1.06
CA ALA A 78 6.48 -3.63 0.06
C ALA A 78 5.97 -2.80 -1.12
N CYS A 79 6.79 -1.85 -1.57
CA CYS A 79 6.48 -0.90 -2.64
C CYS A 79 7.63 -0.87 -3.64
N ASN A 80 7.36 -1.23 -4.89
CA ASN A 80 8.29 -1.14 -6.00
C ASN A 80 8.19 0.25 -6.66
N PHE A 81 9.29 1.01 -6.65
CA PHE A 81 9.35 2.35 -7.25
C PHE A 81 9.91 2.35 -8.68
N THR A 82 10.02 1.17 -9.30
CA THR A 82 10.58 1.03 -10.64
C THR A 82 9.57 0.49 -11.66
N ASP A 83 9.89 0.64 -12.92
CA ASP A 83 9.16 0.08 -14.07
C ASP A 83 9.51 -1.38 -14.38
N ARG A 84 10.23 -2.06 -13.47
CA ARG A 84 10.69 -3.45 -13.62
C ARG A 84 10.10 -4.34 -12.53
N MET A 85 10.01 -5.62 -12.80
CA MET A 85 9.71 -6.64 -11.79
C MET A 85 10.80 -6.64 -10.72
N GLN A 86 10.39 -6.69 -9.46
CA GLN A 86 11.29 -6.76 -8.31
C GLN A 86 10.94 -7.96 -7.44
N LYS A 87 11.94 -8.55 -6.81
CA LYS A 87 11.76 -9.60 -5.80
C LYS A 87 12.31 -9.13 -4.47
N ILE A 88 11.53 -9.34 -3.43
CA ILE A 88 11.96 -9.07 -2.08
C ILE A 88 11.71 -10.29 -1.19
N VAL A 89 12.69 -10.59 -0.34
CA VAL A 89 12.62 -11.67 0.64
C VAL A 89 12.42 -11.03 2.00
N SER A 90 11.47 -11.54 2.77
CA SER A 90 11.32 -11.08 4.14
C SER A 90 12.52 -11.52 4.99
N PRO A 91 13.06 -10.63 5.83
CA PRO A 91 14.19 -10.95 6.72
C PRO A 91 13.78 -11.87 7.87
N SER A 92 12.50 -12.00 8.14
CA SER A 92 12.02 -12.85 9.22
C SER A 92 12.32 -14.31 8.92
N SER A 93 13.23 -14.92 9.68
CA SER A 93 13.52 -16.36 9.64
C SER A 93 12.33 -17.23 10.08
N ASN A 94 11.30 -16.62 10.65
CA ASN A 94 10.18 -17.27 11.31
C ASN A 94 8.89 -17.30 10.48
N HIS A 95 8.98 -17.24 9.14
CA HIS A 95 7.79 -17.36 8.28
C HIS A 95 6.98 -18.64 8.55
N ALA A 96 7.62 -19.68 9.07
CA ALA A 96 6.97 -20.93 9.45
C ALA A 96 6.01 -20.80 10.65
N GLU A 97 6.12 -19.72 11.44
CA GLU A 97 5.24 -19.48 12.59
C GLU A 97 3.88 -18.90 12.16
N TYR A 98 3.83 -18.21 10.99
CA TYR A 98 2.59 -17.65 10.48
C TYR A 98 1.91 -18.63 9.53
N ARG A 99 0.76 -19.13 9.95
CA ARG A 99 0.03 -20.18 9.22
C ARG A 99 -0.80 -19.68 8.06
N LYS A 100 -1.19 -18.40 8.11
CA LYS A 100 -2.06 -17.79 7.11
C LYS A 100 -1.53 -16.41 6.76
N TRP A 101 -1.49 -16.14 5.46
CA TRP A 101 -1.13 -14.84 4.90
C TRP A 101 -2.26 -14.32 4.02
N ASP A 102 -2.72 -13.12 4.31
CA ASP A 102 -3.79 -12.46 3.57
C ASP A 102 -3.27 -11.15 2.95
N VAL A 103 -3.49 -10.95 1.66
CA VAL A 103 -3.25 -9.64 1.02
C VAL A 103 -4.38 -8.70 1.41
N ILE A 104 -4.09 -7.72 2.25
CA ILE A 104 -5.09 -6.73 2.71
C ILE A 104 -5.15 -5.50 1.81
N CYS A 105 -4.07 -5.19 1.10
CA CYS A 105 -4.01 -4.09 0.15
C CYS A 105 -3.06 -4.39 -1.00
N ASP A 106 -3.48 -4.02 -2.21
CA ASP A 106 -2.71 -4.05 -3.44
C ASP A 106 -3.24 -2.93 -4.34
N ASN A 107 -2.38 -2.23 -5.06
CA ASN A 107 -2.78 -1.22 -6.05
C ASN A 107 -3.02 -1.81 -7.44
N TYR A 108 -2.80 -3.11 -7.62
CA TYR A 108 -3.26 -3.89 -8.76
C TYR A 108 -4.51 -4.69 -8.38
N SER A 109 -5.26 -5.17 -9.35
CA SER A 109 -6.36 -6.08 -9.08
C SER A 109 -5.85 -7.40 -8.50
N PRO A 110 -6.48 -7.93 -7.44
CA PRO A 110 -6.01 -9.13 -6.76
C PRO A 110 -6.15 -10.34 -7.67
N SER A 111 -5.11 -10.72 -8.35
CA SER A 111 -4.99 -12.00 -9.01
C SER A 111 -3.83 -12.77 -8.38
N GLY A 112 -4.21 -13.71 -7.49
CA GLY A 112 -3.34 -14.79 -7.01
C GLY A 112 -1.91 -14.38 -6.70
N TYR A 113 -1.69 -13.81 -5.54
CA TYR A 113 -0.34 -13.50 -5.09
C TYR A 113 0.40 -14.77 -4.77
N PRO A 114 1.50 -15.09 -5.44
CA PRO A 114 2.38 -16.14 -4.97
C PRO A 114 3.20 -15.59 -3.80
N PHE A 115 2.60 -15.55 -2.61
CA PHE A 115 3.37 -15.48 -1.39
C PHE A 115 3.92 -16.87 -1.12
N GLU A 116 5.05 -17.20 -1.73
CA GLU A 116 5.72 -18.46 -1.51
C GLU A 116 6.99 -18.27 -0.69
N LYS A 117 7.09 -18.97 0.44
CA LYS A 117 8.32 -19.11 1.22
C LYS A 117 8.98 -17.79 1.66
N GLY A 118 8.18 -16.80 2.03
CA GLY A 118 8.74 -15.53 2.50
C GLY A 118 9.27 -14.62 1.39
N GLN A 119 8.84 -14.81 0.15
CA GLN A 119 9.20 -13.96 -0.98
C GLN A 119 7.95 -13.29 -1.56
N ILE A 120 8.12 -12.03 -1.97
CA ILE A 120 7.13 -11.30 -2.77
C ILE A 120 7.77 -10.92 -4.10
N GLU A 121 7.07 -11.18 -5.20
CA GLU A 121 7.42 -10.67 -6.51
C GLU A 121 6.49 -9.50 -6.84
N LEU A 122 7.07 -8.32 -6.99
CA LEU A 122 6.36 -7.07 -7.23
C LEU A 122 6.39 -6.71 -8.71
N ARG A 123 5.22 -6.40 -9.27
CA ARG A 123 5.08 -5.82 -10.61
C ARG A 123 5.62 -4.38 -10.64
N PRO A 124 5.85 -3.78 -11.81
CA PRO A 124 6.20 -2.37 -11.91
C PRO A 124 5.26 -1.48 -11.11
N TYR A 125 5.81 -0.60 -10.25
CA TYR A 125 5.07 0.33 -9.40
C TYR A 125 4.01 -0.30 -8.50
N GLU A 126 4.18 -1.57 -8.15
CA GLU A 126 3.28 -2.26 -7.25
C GLU A 126 3.57 -1.96 -5.79
N ALA A 127 2.49 -1.73 -5.04
CA ALA A 127 2.51 -1.58 -3.60
C ALA A 127 1.54 -2.59 -2.98
N VAL A 128 2.06 -3.44 -2.10
CA VAL A 128 1.30 -4.50 -1.46
C VAL A 128 1.45 -4.47 0.05
N ALA A 129 0.38 -4.83 0.75
CA ALA A 129 0.38 -5.06 2.19
C ALA A 129 -0.18 -6.45 2.48
N VAL A 130 0.62 -7.28 3.15
CA VAL A 130 0.33 -8.68 3.45
C VAL A 130 0.31 -8.88 4.97
N LEU A 131 -0.77 -9.44 5.48
CA LEU A 131 -0.97 -9.71 6.90
C LEU A 131 -0.75 -11.20 7.19
N GLY A 132 0.17 -11.52 8.08
CA GLY A 132 0.41 -12.85 8.62
C GLY A 132 -0.23 -13.00 9.99
N ASN A 133 -0.87 -14.15 10.23
CA ASN A 133 -1.46 -14.54 11.51
C ASN A 133 -0.84 -15.88 11.96
N SER A 134 -0.43 -15.96 13.23
CA SER A 134 0.13 -17.17 13.85
C SER A 134 -0.95 -18.20 14.20
#